data_b13c17db68618a994e15b340816b7745
#
_entry.id   b13c17db68618a994e15b340816b7745
#
_cell.length_a   1.000
_cell.length_b   1.000
_cell.length_c   1.000
_cell.angle_alpha   90.00
_cell.angle_beta   90.00
_cell.angle_gamma   90.00
#
_symmetry.space_group_name_H-M   'P 1'
#
loop_
_entity.id
_entity.type
_entity.pdbx_description
1 polymer ?
#
loop_
_entity_poly.entity_id
_entity_poly.type
_entity_poly.pdbx_seq_one_letter_code
_entity_poly.pdbx_strand_id
1 'polypeptide(L)'
;QARYSYNTRRWAVASHLEHFDTGFQMDTAFLNRVGDTNAWAYGEVNFYPDKAKWPWLRRIQPFTFNQATHDLIQRGDEFFTIEAVRLFFTRQGFVRLDRLTGHEPFAGQRFKTNRWRVQSNAQLFRWLSVYANASAGLATFYDPVSPYQGRSNDVSSGFTFQPSGRLSESVDFQRVAFDRESSGERV
;
A
#
# COMPACT_ATOMS: atom_id res chain seq x y z
N GLN A 1 -4.12 24.28 0.22
CA GLN A 1 -4.44 22.97 0.79
C GLN A 1 -5.92 22.91 1.16
N ALA A 2 -6.63 21.86 0.79
CA ALA A 2 -8.01 21.57 1.17
C ALA A 2 -8.13 20.11 1.62
N ARG A 3 -8.91 19.86 2.67
CA ARG A 3 -9.16 18.53 3.21
C ARG A 3 -10.61 18.36 3.57
N TYR A 4 -11.18 17.23 3.23
CA TYR A 4 -12.51 16.80 3.65
C TYR A 4 -12.43 15.42 4.28
N SER A 5 -13.23 15.18 5.34
CA SER A 5 -13.38 13.85 5.93
C SER A 5 -14.77 13.69 6.53
N TYR A 6 -15.37 12.54 6.27
CA TYR A 6 -16.62 12.10 6.84
C TYR A 6 -16.48 10.67 7.33
N ASN A 7 -16.82 10.43 8.58
CA ASN A 7 -16.64 9.13 9.20
C ASN A 7 -17.86 8.73 10.03
N THR A 8 -18.38 7.55 9.78
CA THR A 8 -19.45 6.90 10.53
C THR A 8 -19.06 5.46 10.87
N ARG A 9 -19.91 4.76 11.58
CA ARG A 9 -19.70 3.33 11.84
C ARG A 9 -19.63 2.50 10.55
N ARG A 10 -20.39 2.87 9.51
CA ARG A 10 -20.52 2.08 8.26
C ARG A 10 -19.73 2.65 7.09
N TRP A 11 -19.46 3.94 7.07
CA TRP A 11 -18.86 4.64 5.95
C TRP A 11 -17.75 5.54 6.43
N ALA A 12 -16.64 5.54 5.73
CA ALA A 12 -15.66 6.59 5.84
C ALA A 12 -15.27 7.07 4.44
N VAL A 13 -15.20 8.39 4.28
CA VAL A 13 -14.76 9.05 3.06
C VAL A 13 -13.80 10.15 3.47
N ALA A 14 -12.69 10.25 2.76
CA ALA A 14 -11.73 11.33 2.94
C ALA A 14 -11.17 11.77 1.59
N SER A 15 -10.88 13.04 1.44
CA SER A 15 -10.17 13.58 0.28
C SER A 15 -9.24 14.71 0.70
N HIS A 16 -8.22 14.90 -0.10
CA HIS A 16 -7.20 15.91 0.12
C HIS A 16 -6.75 16.47 -1.21
N LEU A 17 -6.52 17.78 -1.24
CA LEU A 17 -5.93 18.51 -2.34
C LEU A 17 -4.88 19.44 -1.80
N GLU A 18 -3.67 19.38 -2.33
CA GLU A 18 -2.61 20.30 -2.00
C GLU A 18 -1.86 20.73 -3.26
N HIS A 19 -1.32 21.91 -3.19
CA HIS A 19 -0.52 22.49 -4.26
C HIS A 19 0.66 23.22 -3.63
N PHE A 20 1.85 22.92 -4.08
CA PHE A 20 3.09 23.60 -3.74
C PHE A 20 3.71 24.17 -5.01
N ASP A 21 3.91 25.49 -5.04
CA ASP A 21 4.61 26.14 -6.13
C ASP A 21 6.08 25.68 -6.18
N THR A 22 6.72 25.81 -7.33
CA THR A 22 8.15 25.49 -7.52
C THR A 22 9.09 26.31 -6.65
N GLY A 23 8.70 27.53 -6.27
CA GLY A 23 9.44 28.42 -5.37
C GLY A 23 9.07 28.29 -3.90
N PHE A 24 8.22 27.35 -3.53
CA PHE A 24 7.78 27.19 -2.14
C PHE A 24 8.93 26.75 -1.24
N GLN A 25 9.18 27.50 -0.16
CA GLN A 25 10.16 27.18 0.87
C GLN A 25 9.49 27.21 2.25
N MET A 26 9.87 26.29 3.12
CA MET A 26 9.42 26.22 4.49
C MET A 26 10.62 26.08 5.42
N ASP A 27 10.91 27.12 6.19
CA ASP A 27 12.10 27.19 7.05
C ASP A 27 12.08 26.20 8.23
N THR A 28 10.89 25.71 8.58
CA THR A 28 10.67 24.86 9.77
C THR A 28 10.38 23.39 9.47
N ALA A 29 10.21 23.01 8.20
CA ALA A 29 9.93 21.65 7.81
C ALA A 29 10.62 21.28 6.49
N PHE A 30 11.13 20.07 6.41
CA PHE A 30 11.65 19.49 5.19
C PHE A 30 10.48 19.02 4.31
N LEU A 31 10.32 19.61 3.14
CA LEU A 31 9.39 19.13 2.11
C LEU A 31 10.16 18.27 1.12
N ASN A 32 9.74 17.02 1.00
CA ASN A 32 10.38 16.07 0.09
C ASN A 32 10.19 16.44 -1.39
N ARG A 33 9.16 17.21 -1.71
CA ARG A 33 8.82 17.58 -3.08
C ARG A 33 8.12 18.96 -3.07
N VAL A 34 8.51 19.82 -3.98
CA VAL A 34 7.87 21.12 -4.28
C VAL A 34 7.59 21.17 -5.77
N GLY A 35 6.74 22.09 -6.20
CA GLY A 35 6.33 22.19 -7.59
C GLY A 35 5.41 21.06 -7.99
N ASP A 36 4.47 20.67 -7.12
CA ASP A 36 3.50 19.62 -7.41
C ASP A 36 2.09 19.98 -6.97
N THR A 37 1.14 19.36 -7.63
CA THR A 37 -0.27 19.35 -7.23
C THR A 37 -0.66 17.90 -6.95
N ASN A 38 -1.02 17.62 -5.72
CA ASN A 38 -1.40 16.28 -5.27
C ASN A 38 -2.86 16.27 -4.83
N ALA A 39 -3.63 15.32 -5.36
CA ALA A 39 -5.00 15.07 -4.95
C ALA A 39 -5.18 13.59 -4.64
N TRP A 40 -5.84 13.29 -3.51
CA TRP A 40 -6.22 11.92 -3.23
C TRP A 40 -7.64 11.82 -2.67
N ALA A 41 -8.26 10.67 -2.89
CA ALA A 41 -9.56 10.32 -2.36
C ALA A 41 -9.55 8.89 -1.81
N TYR A 42 -10.18 8.72 -0.68
CA TYR A 42 -10.36 7.45 0.03
C TYR A 42 -11.84 7.21 0.30
N GLY A 43 -12.29 5.97 0.13
CA GLY A 43 -13.64 5.55 0.49
C GLY A 43 -13.65 4.12 1.01
N GLU A 44 -14.38 3.88 2.11
CA GLU A 44 -14.56 2.54 2.67
C GLU A 44 -16.00 2.30 3.11
N VAL A 45 -16.38 1.03 3.10
CA VAL A 45 -17.64 0.53 3.67
C VAL A 45 -17.34 -0.56 4.69
N ASN A 46 -18.03 -0.51 5.82
CA ASN A 46 -17.87 -1.48 6.90
C ASN A 46 -19.12 -2.37 7.02
N PHE A 47 -18.96 -3.65 6.76
CA PHE A 47 -19.96 -4.68 6.99
C PHE A 47 -19.62 -5.46 8.26
N TYR A 48 -20.63 -5.67 9.10
CA TYR A 48 -20.51 -6.42 10.34
C TYR A 48 -21.33 -7.71 10.22
N PRO A 49 -20.68 -8.85 9.94
CA PRO A 49 -21.35 -10.13 9.82
C PRO A 49 -22.06 -10.54 11.11
N ASP A 50 -23.08 -11.36 10.98
CA ASP A 50 -23.77 -11.96 12.10
C ASP A 50 -22.82 -12.89 12.89
N LYS A 51 -22.60 -12.58 14.14
CA LYS A 51 -21.69 -13.33 15.02
C LYS A 51 -22.15 -14.77 15.28
N ALA A 52 -23.45 -15.06 15.18
CA ALA A 52 -23.96 -16.42 15.34
C ALA A 52 -23.56 -17.32 14.16
N LYS A 53 -23.48 -16.75 12.96
CA LYS A 53 -23.10 -17.48 11.74
C LYS A 53 -21.59 -17.45 11.48
N TRP A 54 -20.92 -16.33 11.82
CA TRP A 54 -19.50 -16.07 11.53
C TRP A 54 -18.75 -15.60 12.78
N PRO A 55 -18.59 -16.46 13.81
CA PRO A 55 -18.03 -16.05 15.11
C PRO A 55 -16.56 -15.60 15.03
N TRP A 56 -15.84 -16.02 14.01
CA TRP A 56 -14.42 -15.68 13.77
C TRP A 56 -14.22 -14.37 12.98
N LEU A 57 -15.26 -13.87 12.28
CA LEU A 57 -15.19 -12.70 11.40
C LEU A 57 -15.84 -11.49 12.07
N ARG A 58 -15.05 -10.47 12.36
CA ARG A 58 -15.52 -9.25 13.03
C ARG A 58 -16.07 -8.21 12.07
N ARG A 59 -15.40 -8.04 10.91
CA ARG A 59 -15.73 -6.99 9.95
C ARG A 59 -15.17 -7.32 8.58
N ILE A 60 -15.92 -6.97 7.55
CA ILE A 60 -15.50 -6.96 6.15
C ILE A 60 -15.46 -5.50 5.72
N GLN A 61 -14.35 -5.06 5.13
CA GLN A 61 -14.10 -3.67 4.77
C GLN A 61 -13.55 -3.58 3.34
N PRO A 62 -14.41 -3.51 2.31
CA PRO A 62 -13.99 -3.04 1.01
C PRO A 62 -13.64 -1.55 1.08
N PHE A 63 -12.57 -1.16 0.38
CA PHE A 63 -12.17 0.23 0.27
C PHE A 63 -11.46 0.51 -1.05
N THR A 64 -11.44 1.78 -1.43
CA THR A 64 -10.65 2.29 -2.54
C THR A 64 -9.83 3.49 -2.09
N PHE A 65 -8.63 3.61 -2.65
CA PHE A 65 -7.80 4.80 -2.51
C PHE A 65 -7.28 5.20 -3.89
N ASN A 66 -7.43 6.46 -4.24
CA ASN A 66 -7.01 7.01 -5.52
C ASN A 66 -6.14 8.22 -5.27
N GLN A 67 -5.03 8.33 -5.97
CA GLN A 67 -4.14 9.48 -5.90
C GLN A 67 -3.71 9.90 -7.31
N ALA A 68 -3.72 11.19 -7.55
CA ALA A 68 -3.19 11.82 -8.74
C ALA A 68 -2.21 12.92 -8.33
N THR A 69 -1.04 12.95 -8.95
CA THR A 69 -0.03 13.98 -8.73
C THR A 69 0.40 14.53 -10.07
N HIS A 70 0.38 15.86 -10.20
CA HIS A 70 0.92 16.58 -11.34
C HIS A 70 2.22 17.27 -10.91
N ASP A 71 3.34 16.88 -11.51
CA ASP A 71 4.65 17.46 -11.27
C ASP A 71 4.91 18.61 -12.24
N LEU A 72 5.00 19.82 -11.70
CA LEU A 72 5.27 21.06 -12.47
C LEU A 72 6.72 21.15 -12.96
N ILE A 73 7.66 20.49 -12.29
CA ILE A 73 9.08 20.49 -12.61
C ILE A 73 9.38 19.49 -13.72
N GLN A 74 8.95 18.22 -13.52
CA GLN A 74 9.15 17.15 -14.50
C GLN A 74 8.07 17.13 -15.60
N ARG A 75 7.01 17.94 -15.45
CA ARG A 75 5.86 18.01 -16.36
C ARG A 75 5.24 16.63 -16.63
N GLY A 76 5.08 15.85 -15.57
CA GLY A 76 4.57 14.50 -15.62
C GLY A 76 3.39 14.28 -14.68
N ASP A 77 2.50 13.39 -15.09
CA ASP A 77 1.36 12.95 -14.28
C ASP A 77 1.62 11.57 -13.70
N GLU A 78 1.44 11.43 -12.41
CA GLU A 78 1.44 10.18 -11.68
C GLU A 78 0.01 9.88 -11.21
N PHE A 79 -0.40 8.66 -11.36
CA PHE A 79 -1.71 8.22 -10.88
C PHE A 79 -1.63 6.80 -10.35
N PHE A 80 -2.27 6.54 -9.23
CA PHE A 80 -2.51 5.18 -8.80
C PHE A 80 -3.85 4.99 -8.08
N THR A 81 -4.38 3.80 -8.19
CA THR A 81 -5.59 3.32 -7.51
C THR A 81 -5.27 2.05 -6.76
N ILE A 82 -5.81 1.95 -5.55
CA ILE A 82 -5.85 0.73 -4.75
C ILE A 82 -7.32 0.34 -4.58
N GLU A 83 -7.66 -0.84 -5.06
CA GLU A 83 -8.94 -1.49 -4.81
C GLU A 83 -8.73 -2.66 -3.88
N ALA A 84 -9.42 -2.69 -2.75
CA ALA A 84 -9.09 -3.62 -1.68
C ALA A 84 -10.30 -4.14 -0.92
N VAL A 85 -10.14 -5.34 -0.37
CA VAL A 85 -11.01 -5.88 0.68
C VAL A 85 -10.16 -6.31 1.87
N ARG A 86 -10.56 -5.88 3.05
CA ARG A 86 -9.94 -6.26 4.31
C ARG A 86 -10.92 -7.03 5.18
N LEU A 87 -10.51 -8.20 5.64
CA LEU A 87 -11.24 -9.05 6.58
C LEU A 87 -10.59 -8.93 7.95
N PHE A 88 -11.34 -8.48 8.95
CA PHE A 88 -10.85 -8.40 10.34
C PHE A 88 -11.38 -9.57 11.15
N PHE A 89 -10.51 -10.21 11.89
CA PHE A 89 -10.83 -11.36 12.73
C PHE A 89 -11.07 -10.96 14.18
N THR A 90 -11.75 -11.82 14.92
CA THR A 90 -12.03 -11.60 16.35
C THR A 90 -10.80 -11.72 17.23
N ARG A 91 -9.78 -12.47 16.81
CA ARG A 91 -8.49 -12.66 17.50
C ARG A 91 -7.42 -11.72 16.94
N GLN A 92 -7.63 -10.40 17.01
CA GLN A 92 -6.65 -9.38 16.62
C GLN A 92 -5.82 -9.76 15.39
N GLY A 93 -6.43 -9.68 14.24
CA GLY A 93 -5.76 -9.96 12.99
C GLY A 93 -6.59 -9.52 11.80
N PHE A 94 -5.96 -9.47 10.65
CA PHE A 94 -6.65 -9.19 9.39
C PHE A 94 -5.96 -9.92 8.23
N VAL A 95 -6.72 -10.09 7.16
CA VAL A 95 -6.22 -10.36 5.80
C VAL A 95 -6.75 -9.26 4.90
N ARG A 96 -5.87 -8.70 4.09
CA ARG A 96 -6.17 -7.73 3.05
C ARG A 96 -5.73 -8.29 1.70
N LEU A 97 -6.64 -8.28 0.74
CA LEU A 97 -6.36 -8.48 -0.67
C LEU A 97 -6.57 -7.16 -1.38
N ASP A 98 -5.61 -6.72 -2.16
CA ASP A 98 -5.75 -5.52 -2.97
C ASP A 98 -5.07 -5.62 -4.33
N ARG A 99 -5.54 -4.80 -5.24
CA ARG A 99 -4.95 -4.54 -6.53
C ARG A 99 -4.50 -3.09 -6.58
N LEU A 100 -3.23 -2.88 -6.86
CA LEU A 100 -2.63 -1.58 -7.13
C LEU A 100 -2.48 -1.43 -8.64
N THR A 101 -3.09 -0.41 -9.21
CA THR A 101 -2.98 -0.05 -10.63
C THR A 101 -2.63 1.41 -10.77
N GLY A 102 -1.84 1.75 -11.78
CA GLY A 102 -1.47 3.14 -12.00
C GLY A 102 -0.35 3.31 -13.02
N HIS A 103 0.24 4.47 -12.99
CA HIS A 103 1.42 4.81 -13.77
C HIS A 103 2.21 5.92 -13.08
N GLU A 104 3.50 5.96 -13.38
CA GLU A 104 4.44 6.96 -12.90
C GLU A 104 5.39 7.40 -14.02
N PRO A 105 5.78 8.67 -14.06
CA PRO A 105 6.85 9.13 -14.91
C PRO A 105 8.21 8.89 -14.22
N PHE A 106 9.18 8.35 -14.95
CA PHE A 106 10.56 8.23 -14.48
C PHE A 106 11.53 8.31 -15.64
N ALA A 107 12.58 9.14 -15.53
CA ALA A 107 13.60 9.34 -16.56
C ALA A 107 13.02 9.64 -17.97
N GLY A 108 11.95 10.44 -18.05
CA GLY A 108 11.28 10.81 -19.30
C GLY A 108 10.41 9.71 -19.93
N GLN A 109 10.24 8.59 -19.26
CA GLN A 109 9.38 7.47 -19.68
C GLN A 109 8.20 7.33 -18.74
N ARG A 110 7.14 6.67 -19.21
CA ARG A 110 5.94 6.36 -18.41
C ARG A 110 5.85 4.88 -18.14
N PHE A 111 5.91 4.51 -16.89
CA PHE A 111 5.83 3.13 -16.41
C PHE A 111 4.45 2.81 -15.85
N LYS A 112 3.97 1.61 -16.10
CA LYS A 112 2.68 1.14 -15.59
C LYS A 112 2.91 0.30 -14.34
N THR A 113 2.01 0.46 -13.37
CA THR A 113 1.93 -0.42 -12.20
C THR A 113 0.64 -1.20 -12.26
N ASN A 114 0.71 -2.51 -12.09
CA ASN A 114 -0.44 -3.39 -11.96
C ASN A 114 -0.04 -4.61 -11.14
N ARG A 115 -0.34 -4.57 -9.84
CA ARG A 115 0.12 -5.57 -8.86
C ARG A 115 -1.03 -6.03 -8.00
N TRP A 116 -1.09 -7.33 -7.75
CA TRP A 116 -1.88 -7.92 -6.68
C TRP A 116 -1.05 -8.03 -5.42
N ARG A 117 -1.66 -7.71 -4.28
CA ARG A 117 -1.01 -7.78 -2.97
C ARG A 117 -1.92 -8.46 -1.97
N VAL A 118 -1.32 -9.31 -1.16
CA VAL A 118 -1.95 -9.91 0.03
C VAL A 118 -1.13 -9.47 1.24
N GLN A 119 -1.81 -8.98 2.25
CA GLN A 119 -1.22 -8.64 3.54
C GLN A 119 -2.00 -9.31 4.63
N SER A 120 -1.32 -9.94 5.58
CA SER A 120 -1.97 -10.57 6.71
C SER A 120 -1.14 -10.43 7.98
N ASN A 121 -1.84 -10.31 9.09
CA ASN A 121 -1.28 -10.52 10.41
C ASN A 121 -2.30 -11.19 11.31
N ALA A 122 -1.84 -11.89 12.32
CA ALA A 122 -2.69 -12.51 13.33
C ALA A 122 -1.94 -12.69 14.65
N GLN A 123 -2.61 -12.38 15.75
CA GLN A 123 -2.21 -12.79 17.08
C GLN A 123 -2.79 -14.18 17.34
N LEU A 124 -2.01 -15.24 17.11
CA LEU A 124 -2.48 -16.62 17.27
C LEU A 124 -2.67 -17.00 18.74
N PHE A 125 -1.69 -16.59 19.56
CA PHE A 125 -1.68 -16.77 21.01
C PHE A 125 -1.18 -15.48 21.67
N ARG A 126 -1.35 -15.34 22.97
CA ARG A 126 -0.85 -14.18 23.72
C ARG A 126 0.67 -13.97 23.57
N TRP A 127 1.38 -15.03 23.27
CA TRP A 127 2.83 -15.08 23.14
C TRP A 127 3.33 -15.29 21.71
N LEU A 128 2.40 -15.40 20.70
CA LEU A 128 2.77 -15.64 19.30
C LEU A 128 1.94 -14.77 18.35
N SER A 129 2.62 -13.89 17.65
CA SER A 129 2.09 -13.17 16.50
C SER A 129 2.78 -13.62 15.20
N VAL A 130 2.04 -13.61 14.11
CA VAL A 130 2.54 -13.99 12.78
C VAL A 130 2.11 -12.96 11.74
N TYR A 131 2.89 -12.82 10.69
CA TYR A 131 2.49 -12.08 9.50
C TYR A 131 2.93 -12.81 8.23
N ALA A 132 2.21 -12.58 7.14
CA ALA A 132 2.60 -13.01 5.80
C ALA A 132 2.10 -11.98 4.78
N ASN A 133 2.99 -11.57 3.89
CA ASN A 133 2.69 -10.66 2.79
C ASN A 133 3.21 -11.25 1.50
N ALA A 134 2.48 -11.01 0.43
CA ALA A 134 2.89 -11.37 -0.92
C ALA A 134 2.46 -10.27 -1.89
N SER A 135 3.27 -10.01 -2.90
CA SER A 135 2.86 -9.17 -4.02
C SER A 135 3.42 -9.70 -5.34
N ALA A 136 2.63 -9.57 -6.39
CA ALA A 136 3.01 -10.00 -7.72
C ALA A 136 2.43 -9.07 -8.79
N GLY A 137 3.21 -8.76 -9.83
CA GLY A 137 2.76 -7.95 -10.95
C GLY A 137 3.83 -7.09 -11.58
N LEU A 138 3.39 -6.11 -12.38
CA LEU A 138 4.28 -5.17 -13.06
C LEU A 138 4.95 -4.24 -12.04
N ALA A 139 6.25 -4.06 -12.20
CA ALA A 139 7.06 -3.15 -11.41
C ALA A 139 8.12 -2.48 -12.29
N THR A 140 8.60 -1.33 -11.86
CA THR A 140 9.65 -0.56 -12.52
C THR A 140 10.99 -0.88 -11.86
N PHE A 141 12.00 -1.18 -12.68
CA PHE A 141 13.38 -1.18 -12.24
C PHE A 141 13.95 0.23 -12.42
N TYR A 142 14.24 0.90 -11.30
CA TYR A 142 14.67 2.29 -11.27
C TYR A 142 16.18 2.41 -11.51
N ASP A 143 16.61 2.22 -12.75
CA ASP A 143 17.96 2.55 -13.17
C ASP A 143 17.98 3.97 -13.74
N PRO A 144 18.85 4.88 -13.25
CA PRO A 144 18.90 6.25 -13.73
C PRO A 144 19.26 6.38 -15.23
N VAL A 145 19.98 5.42 -15.77
CA VAL A 145 20.47 5.42 -17.16
C VAL A 145 19.55 4.64 -18.09
N SER A 146 19.02 3.52 -17.63
CA SER A 146 18.22 2.60 -18.45
C SER A 146 17.11 1.97 -17.64
N PRO A 147 16.10 2.75 -17.22
CA PRO A 147 14.97 2.20 -16.49
C PRO A 147 14.15 1.27 -17.39
N TYR A 148 13.62 0.19 -16.83
CA TYR A 148 12.79 -0.74 -17.58
C TYR A 148 11.66 -1.33 -16.74
N GLN A 149 10.65 -1.82 -17.42
CA GLN A 149 9.52 -2.50 -16.82
C GLN A 149 9.73 -4.00 -16.77
N GLY A 150 9.34 -4.63 -15.67
CA GLY A 150 9.41 -6.06 -15.50
C GLY A 150 8.31 -6.55 -14.57
N ARG A 151 8.42 -7.80 -14.15
CA ARG A 151 7.53 -8.41 -13.17
C ARG A 151 8.27 -8.66 -11.87
N SER A 152 7.72 -8.20 -10.77
CA SER A 152 8.23 -8.48 -9.43
C SER A 152 7.30 -9.44 -8.70
N ASN A 153 7.92 -10.39 -7.97
CA ASN A 153 7.26 -11.27 -7.04
C ASN A 153 7.96 -11.14 -5.70
N ASP A 154 7.24 -10.60 -4.71
CA ASP A 154 7.77 -10.35 -3.38
C ASP A 154 6.99 -11.17 -2.38
N VAL A 155 7.66 -11.87 -1.49
CA VAL A 155 7.08 -12.61 -0.37
C VAL A 155 7.84 -12.24 0.88
N SER A 156 7.12 -11.89 1.93
CA SER A 156 7.68 -11.73 3.27
C SER A 156 6.77 -12.39 4.30
N SER A 157 7.37 -13.03 5.28
CA SER A 157 6.67 -13.65 6.39
C SER A 157 7.53 -13.64 7.63
N GLY A 158 6.90 -13.69 8.78
CA GLY A 158 7.64 -13.77 10.04
C GLY A 158 6.73 -14.05 11.19
N PHE A 159 7.37 -14.25 12.33
CA PHE A 159 6.67 -14.41 13.61
C PHE A 159 7.44 -13.72 14.73
N THR A 160 6.70 -13.33 15.75
CA THR A 160 7.26 -12.86 17.02
C THR A 160 6.77 -13.79 18.13
N PHE A 161 7.71 -14.39 18.84
CA PHE A 161 7.48 -15.26 19.99
C PHE A 161 7.85 -14.50 21.28
N GLN A 162 6.87 -14.26 22.12
CA GLN A 162 7.04 -13.51 23.37
C GLN A 162 6.36 -14.25 24.54
N PRO A 163 6.97 -15.33 25.06
CA PRO A 163 6.39 -16.15 26.13
C PRO A 163 6.33 -15.42 27.48
N SER A 164 7.14 -14.37 27.66
CA SER A 164 7.17 -13.57 28.90
C SER A 164 7.49 -12.09 28.57
N GLY A 165 7.32 -11.22 29.56
CA GLY A 165 7.70 -9.79 29.40
C GLY A 165 9.23 -9.53 29.30
N ARG A 166 10.06 -10.56 29.50
CA ARG A 166 11.52 -10.46 29.47
C ARG A 166 12.17 -11.12 28.26
N LEU A 167 11.44 -11.92 27.51
CA LEU A 167 11.93 -12.62 26.32
C LEU A 167 11.04 -12.32 25.14
N SER A 168 11.64 -11.81 24.05
CA SER A 168 10.98 -11.62 22.77
C SER A 168 11.98 -11.99 21.66
N GLU A 169 11.55 -12.88 20.77
CA GLU A 169 12.30 -13.30 19.58
C GLU A 169 11.47 -13.07 18.35
N SER A 170 12.09 -12.57 17.28
CA SER A 170 11.45 -12.38 15.98
C SER A 170 12.28 -13.03 14.89
N VAL A 171 11.59 -13.71 13.99
CA VAL A 171 12.20 -14.30 12.79
C VAL A 171 11.45 -13.76 11.59
N ASP A 172 12.19 -13.23 10.64
CA ASP A 172 11.67 -12.64 9.41
C ASP A 172 12.30 -13.32 8.20
N PHE A 173 11.48 -13.64 7.22
CA PHE A 173 11.87 -14.16 5.93
C PHE A 173 11.41 -13.20 4.84
N GLN A 174 12.31 -12.88 3.90
CA GLN A 174 11.98 -12.09 2.73
C GLN A 174 12.62 -12.70 1.48
N ARG A 175 11.83 -12.75 0.40
CA ARG A 175 12.29 -13.11 -0.94
C ARG A 175 11.72 -12.10 -1.92
N VAL A 176 12.60 -11.54 -2.75
CA VAL A 176 12.25 -10.67 -3.87
C VAL A 176 12.80 -11.31 -5.13
N ALA A 177 11.99 -11.39 -6.17
CA ALA A 177 12.40 -11.82 -7.50
C ALA A 177 11.87 -10.80 -8.51
N PHE A 178 12.73 -10.41 -9.44
CA PHE A 178 12.39 -9.47 -10.50
C PHE A 178 12.77 -10.10 -11.86
N ASP A 179 11.80 -10.20 -12.76
CA ASP A 179 11.98 -10.74 -14.10
C ASP A 179 11.79 -9.61 -15.12
N ARG A 180 12.79 -9.37 -15.97
CA ARG A 180 12.69 -8.39 -17.05
C ARG A 180 11.74 -8.89 -18.14
N GLU A 181 10.73 -8.12 -18.50
CA GLU A 181 9.65 -8.56 -19.40
C GLU A 181 10.13 -8.85 -20.83
N SER A 182 11.21 -8.20 -21.28
CA SER A 182 11.74 -8.34 -22.67
C SER A 182 12.76 -9.46 -22.87
N SER A 183 13.42 -9.96 -21.79
CA SER A 183 14.53 -10.92 -21.92
C SER A 183 14.34 -12.19 -21.10
N GLY A 184 13.33 -12.24 -20.22
CA GLY A 184 13.19 -13.35 -19.27
C GLY A 184 14.34 -13.46 -18.25
N GLU A 185 15.20 -12.44 -18.19
CA GLU A 185 16.34 -12.39 -17.27
C GLU A 185 15.84 -12.18 -15.84
N ARG A 186 16.27 -13.03 -14.93
CA ARG A 186 15.99 -12.91 -13.49
C ARG A 186 17.12 -12.21 -12.77
N VAL A 187 16.77 -11.25 -11.95
CA VAL A 187 17.68 -10.54 -11.06
C VAL A 187 17.37 -10.91 -9.62
#